data_f1fd1d4184f694fc8bc933a3085533ff
#
_entry.id   f1fd1d4184f694fc8bc933a3085533ff
#
_cell.length_a   1.000
_cell.length_b   1.000
_cell.length_c   1.000
_cell.angle_alpha   90.00
_cell.angle_beta   90.00
_cell.angle_gamma   90.00
#
_symmetry.space_group_name_H-M   'P 1'
#
loop_
_entity.id
_entity.type
_entity.pdbx_description
1 polymer ?
#
loop_
_entity_poly.entity_id
_entity_poly.type
_entity_poly.pdbx_seq_one_letter_code
_entity_poly.pdbx_strand_id
1 'polypeptide(L)'
;MEKLEIAFEPMLGDDVRQHVMEGLHAFNYVATGQDEHYPANFTLRGEAGDVLGGLLGYVWGRWLHVTYLWLAEPARGGGYGSRLIGQAEAYARKRGAVGSTLETYSFQARPFYESLGYQVCGQIDDYPPGHTKFILKKALA
;
A
#
# COMPACT_ATOMS: atom_id res chain seq x y z
N MET A 1 -25.07 24.49 22.37
CA MET A 1 -24.22 23.69 21.47
C MET A 1 -22.76 24.02 21.76
N GLU A 2 -21.95 23.00 21.88
CA GLU A 2 -20.53 23.17 22.07
C GLU A 2 -19.89 23.83 20.84
N LYS A 3 -18.98 24.77 21.08
CA LYS A 3 -18.25 25.44 20.02
C LYS A 3 -17.09 24.54 19.57
N LEU A 4 -17.05 24.21 18.28
CA LEU A 4 -15.99 23.39 17.71
C LEU A 4 -14.91 24.28 17.07
N GLU A 5 -13.66 23.87 17.20
CA GLU A 5 -12.54 24.58 16.63
C GLU A 5 -11.67 23.65 15.78
N ILE A 6 -11.11 24.21 14.70
CA ILE A 6 -10.16 23.47 13.85
C ILE A 6 -8.77 23.99 14.20
N ALA A 7 -7.87 23.06 14.53
CA ALA A 7 -6.49 23.40 14.86
C ALA A 7 -5.55 22.79 13.82
N PHE A 8 -4.54 23.54 13.41
CA PHE A 8 -3.44 23.03 12.60
C PHE A 8 -2.44 22.33 13.53
N GLU A 9 -2.15 21.05 13.29
CA GLU A 9 -1.28 20.26 14.15
C GLU A 9 -0.15 19.63 13.32
N PRO A 10 0.96 20.35 13.14
CA PRO A 10 2.08 19.84 12.33
C PRO A 10 2.75 18.60 12.93
N MET A 11 2.62 18.43 14.26
CA MET A 11 3.15 17.27 15.00
C MET A 11 1.98 16.53 15.62
N LEU A 12 1.40 15.59 14.85
CA LEU A 12 0.26 14.82 15.34
C LEU A 12 0.72 13.63 16.19
N GLY A 13 0.19 13.50 17.40
CA GLY A 13 0.45 12.35 18.26
C GLY A 13 -0.20 11.07 17.73
N ASP A 14 0.42 9.93 18.04
CA ASP A 14 -0.06 8.62 17.57
C ASP A 14 -1.46 8.31 18.10
N ASP A 15 -1.77 8.71 19.32
CA ASP A 15 -3.08 8.52 19.94
C ASP A 15 -4.18 9.29 19.20
N VAL A 16 -3.89 10.51 18.77
CA VAL A 16 -4.84 11.32 18.00
C VAL A 16 -5.05 10.71 16.62
N ARG A 17 -3.97 10.29 15.96
CA ARG A 17 -4.02 9.60 14.67
C ARG A 17 -4.89 8.34 14.78
N GLN A 18 -4.62 7.52 15.78
CA GLN A 18 -5.34 6.27 16.01
C GLN A 18 -6.83 6.54 16.26
N HIS A 19 -7.15 7.56 17.04
CA HIS A 19 -8.53 7.94 17.32
C HIS A 19 -9.31 8.30 16.06
N VAL A 20 -8.69 9.08 15.18
CA VAL A 20 -9.29 9.45 13.88
C VAL A 20 -9.50 8.20 13.00
N MET A 21 -8.49 7.33 12.93
CA MET A 21 -8.57 6.11 12.12
C MET A 21 -9.64 5.17 12.64
N GLU A 22 -9.74 4.99 13.95
CA GLU A 22 -10.77 4.13 14.56
C GLU A 22 -12.18 4.67 14.28
N GLY A 23 -12.35 5.99 14.32
CA GLY A 23 -13.62 6.60 13.98
C GLY A 23 -14.05 6.31 12.56
N LEU A 24 -13.12 6.42 11.61
CA LEU A 24 -13.39 6.11 10.21
C LEU A 24 -13.66 4.62 10.00
N HIS A 25 -12.88 3.76 10.63
CA HIS A 25 -13.08 2.31 10.53
C HIS A 25 -14.45 1.89 11.07
N ALA A 26 -14.89 2.47 12.18
CA ALA A 26 -16.21 2.20 12.73
C ALA A 26 -17.32 2.62 11.76
N PHE A 27 -17.18 3.78 11.15
CA PHE A 27 -18.12 4.25 10.13
C PHE A 27 -18.17 3.30 8.94
N ASN A 28 -17.00 2.90 8.44
CA ASN A 28 -16.89 2.00 7.29
C ASN A 28 -17.51 0.64 7.60
N TYR A 29 -17.30 0.13 8.81
CA TYR A 29 -17.87 -1.17 9.20
C TYR A 29 -19.40 -1.14 9.21
N VAL A 30 -20.00 -0.09 9.74
CA VAL A 30 -21.46 0.07 9.72
C VAL A 30 -21.99 0.08 8.29
N ALA A 31 -21.26 0.73 7.38
CA ALA A 31 -21.70 0.86 6.00
C ALA A 31 -21.50 -0.42 5.17
N THR A 32 -20.45 -1.19 5.44
CA THR A 32 -20.02 -2.28 4.56
C THR A 32 -20.04 -3.67 5.17
N GLY A 33 -20.06 -3.78 6.50
CA GLY A 33 -19.88 -5.03 7.21
C GLY A 33 -18.46 -5.60 7.13
N GLN A 34 -17.50 -4.85 6.55
CA GLN A 34 -16.10 -5.29 6.38
C GLN A 34 -15.27 -4.79 7.56
N ASP A 35 -14.98 -5.67 8.49
CA ASP A 35 -14.18 -5.37 9.68
C ASP A 35 -12.75 -5.89 9.57
N GLU A 36 -12.54 -6.94 8.81
CA GLU A 36 -11.26 -7.61 8.71
C GLU A 36 -10.23 -6.75 7.98
N HIS A 37 -9.13 -6.46 8.67
CA HIS A 37 -8.00 -5.69 8.17
C HIS A 37 -6.73 -6.46 8.53
N TYR A 38 -6.01 -6.92 7.52
CA TYR A 38 -4.82 -7.74 7.72
C TYR A 38 -3.59 -6.99 7.24
N PRO A 39 -2.63 -6.67 8.14
CA PRO A 39 -1.35 -6.16 7.68
C PRO A 39 -0.67 -7.15 6.73
N ALA A 40 -0.08 -6.64 5.66
CA ALA A 40 0.64 -7.43 4.67
C ALA A 40 2.03 -6.81 4.51
N ASN A 41 2.88 -7.08 5.47
CA ASN A 41 4.23 -6.53 5.53
C ASN A 41 5.26 -7.64 5.36
N PHE A 42 6.18 -7.45 4.43
CA PHE A 42 7.23 -8.40 4.12
C PHE A 42 8.56 -7.67 4.05
N THR A 43 9.60 -8.23 4.68
CA THR A 43 10.93 -7.62 4.69
C THR A 43 11.93 -8.51 3.99
N LEU A 44 12.89 -7.88 3.32
CA LEU A 44 14.08 -8.53 2.79
C LEU A 44 15.23 -8.19 3.72
N ARG A 45 15.81 -9.22 4.34
CA ARG A 45 16.90 -9.03 5.31
C ARG A 45 18.17 -9.70 4.85
N GLY A 46 19.30 -9.07 5.17
CA GLY A 46 20.61 -9.64 4.97
C GLY A 46 20.98 -10.62 6.07
N GLU A 47 22.14 -11.25 5.95
CA GLU A 47 22.62 -12.27 6.90
C GLU A 47 22.78 -11.71 8.32
N ALA A 48 23.12 -10.44 8.46
CA ALA A 48 23.26 -9.77 9.75
C ALA A 48 21.92 -9.25 10.31
N GLY A 49 20.80 -9.50 9.61
CA GLY A 49 19.48 -9.05 10.01
C GLY A 49 19.15 -7.63 9.58
N ASP A 50 20.02 -6.96 8.86
CA ASP A 50 19.79 -5.63 8.32
C ASP A 50 18.69 -5.65 7.25
N VAL A 51 17.89 -4.60 7.19
CA VAL A 51 16.78 -4.50 6.24
C VAL A 51 17.30 -3.98 4.91
N LEU A 52 17.22 -4.81 3.88
CA LEU A 52 17.64 -4.47 2.51
C LEU A 52 16.48 -4.12 1.60
N GLY A 53 15.26 -4.22 2.08
CA GLY A 53 14.08 -3.89 1.34
C GLY A 53 12.83 -4.35 2.03
N GLY A 54 11.69 -4.04 1.46
CA GLY A 54 10.43 -4.50 2.01
C GLY A 54 9.22 -4.01 1.23
N LEU A 55 8.12 -4.67 1.49
CA LEU A 55 6.81 -4.31 1.01
C LEU A 55 5.91 -4.07 2.22
N LEU A 56 5.29 -2.91 2.28
CA LEU A 56 4.31 -2.59 3.31
C LEU A 56 2.94 -2.44 2.66
N GLY A 57 1.96 -3.10 3.25
CA GLY A 57 0.61 -3.05 2.71
C GLY A 57 -0.41 -3.63 3.67
N TYR A 58 -1.61 -3.83 3.17
CA TYR A 58 -2.70 -4.41 3.94
C TYR A 58 -3.75 -5.02 3.03
N VAL A 59 -4.57 -5.90 3.59
CA VAL A 59 -5.76 -6.45 2.93
C VAL A 59 -6.98 -5.92 3.66
N TRP A 60 -7.87 -5.27 2.93
CA TRP A 60 -9.16 -4.81 3.42
C TRP A 60 -10.17 -4.81 2.28
N GLY A 61 -11.43 -5.12 2.57
CA GLY A 61 -12.48 -5.09 1.57
C GLY A 61 -12.21 -6.02 0.39
N ARG A 62 -11.50 -7.14 0.64
CA ARG A 62 -11.09 -8.15 -0.35
C ARG A 62 -10.11 -7.62 -1.40
N TRP A 63 -9.32 -6.60 -1.03
CA TRP A 63 -8.26 -6.05 -1.87
C TRP A 63 -6.96 -5.93 -1.10
N LEU A 64 -5.87 -6.30 -1.76
CA LEU A 64 -4.52 -5.98 -1.30
C LEU A 64 -4.20 -4.55 -1.72
N HIS A 65 -3.75 -3.73 -0.80
CA HIS A 65 -3.19 -2.43 -1.11
C HIS A 65 -1.70 -2.46 -0.79
N VAL A 66 -0.86 -2.30 -1.79
CA VAL A 66 0.58 -2.17 -1.61
C VAL A 66 0.88 -0.69 -1.40
N THR A 67 1.26 -0.32 -0.18
CA THR A 67 1.50 1.07 0.19
C THR A 67 2.91 1.49 -0.17
N TYR A 68 3.92 0.64 0.12
CA TYR A 68 5.32 0.91 -0.16
C TYR A 68 6.01 -0.36 -0.64
N LEU A 69 6.90 -0.19 -1.62
CA LEU A 69 7.85 -1.23 -2.05
C LEU A 69 9.19 -0.55 -2.30
N TRP A 70 10.22 -1.03 -1.61
CA TRP A 70 11.56 -0.46 -1.75
C TRP A 70 12.62 -1.54 -1.60
N LEU A 71 13.67 -1.43 -2.40
CA LEU A 71 14.87 -2.26 -2.31
C LEU A 71 16.08 -1.35 -2.22
N ALA A 72 16.99 -1.67 -1.30
CA ALA A 72 18.30 -1.04 -1.25
C ALA A 72 19.06 -1.36 -2.55
N GLU A 73 19.93 -0.45 -2.96
CA GLU A 73 20.65 -0.59 -4.24
C GLU A 73 21.33 -1.96 -4.40
N PRO A 74 22.08 -2.50 -3.38
CA PRO A 74 22.70 -3.82 -3.53
C PRO A 74 21.74 -4.97 -3.75
N ALA A 75 20.46 -4.80 -3.35
CA ALA A 75 19.45 -5.85 -3.49
C ALA A 75 18.67 -5.78 -4.81
N ARG A 76 18.94 -4.77 -5.64
CA ARG A 76 18.24 -4.59 -6.92
C ARG A 76 18.79 -5.52 -8.00
N GLY A 77 17.92 -5.85 -8.97
CA GLY A 77 18.32 -6.66 -10.11
C GLY A 77 18.35 -8.16 -9.86
N GLY A 78 18.00 -8.63 -8.66
CA GLY A 78 18.00 -10.05 -8.31
C GLY A 78 16.61 -10.70 -8.24
N GLY A 79 15.56 -9.99 -8.67
CA GLY A 79 14.20 -10.53 -8.65
C GLY A 79 13.47 -10.41 -7.31
N TYR A 80 14.04 -9.74 -6.35
CA TYR A 80 13.45 -9.65 -5.00
C TYR A 80 12.16 -8.82 -4.97
N GLY A 81 12.05 -7.79 -5.81
CA GLY A 81 10.82 -7.02 -5.93
C GLY A 81 9.66 -7.89 -6.37
N SER A 82 9.86 -8.71 -7.41
CA SER A 82 8.86 -9.66 -7.89
C SER A 82 8.49 -10.68 -6.82
N ARG A 83 9.47 -11.15 -6.06
CA ARG A 83 9.24 -12.14 -4.98
C ARG A 83 8.45 -11.52 -3.83
N LEU A 84 8.72 -10.28 -3.46
CA LEU A 84 7.97 -9.58 -2.43
C LEU A 84 6.50 -9.39 -2.85
N ILE A 85 6.27 -8.92 -4.08
CA ILE A 85 4.92 -8.78 -4.62
C ILE A 85 4.22 -10.14 -4.66
N GLY A 86 4.90 -11.18 -5.15
CA GLY A 86 4.34 -12.53 -5.24
C GLY A 86 3.91 -13.10 -3.89
N GLN A 87 4.72 -12.89 -2.86
CA GLN A 87 4.38 -13.33 -1.50
C GLN A 87 3.20 -12.55 -0.92
N ALA A 88 3.17 -11.24 -1.16
CA ALA A 88 2.05 -10.41 -0.71
C ALA A 88 0.74 -10.83 -1.40
N GLU A 89 0.78 -11.09 -2.70
CA GLU A 89 -0.39 -11.54 -3.45
C GLU A 89 -0.87 -12.93 -2.97
N ALA A 90 0.06 -13.86 -2.73
CA ALA A 90 -0.29 -15.18 -2.22
C ALA A 90 -0.94 -15.09 -0.83
N TYR A 91 -0.37 -14.28 0.05
CA TYR A 91 -0.95 -14.00 1.36
C TYR A 91 -2.35 -13.40 1.24
N ALA A 92 -2.50 -12.42 0.35
CA ALA A 92 -3.78 -11.74 0.15
C ALA A 92 -4.85 -12.71 -0.35
N ARG A 93 -4.51 -13.62 -1.28
CA ARG A 93 -5.44 -14.64 -1.75
C ARG A 93 -5.94 -15.53 -0.61
N LYS A 94 -5.06 -15.90 0.32
CA LYS A 94 -5.45 -16.69 1.49
C LYS A 94 -6.40 -15.92 2.40
N ARG A 95 -6.37 -14.60 2.35
CA ARG A 95 -7.28 -13.73 3.09
C ARG A 95 -8.53 -13.34 2.28
N GLY A 96 -8.75 -13.99 1.14
CA GLY A 96 -9.93 -13.77 0.33
C GLY A 96 -9.84 -12.59 -0.64
N ALA A 97 -8.67 -12.03 -0.85
CA ALA A 97 -8.51 -10.91 -1.77
C ALA A 97 -8.78 -11.34 -3.21
N VAL A 98 -9.51 -10.51 -3.92
CA VAL A 98 -9.85 -10.72 -5.34
C VAL A 98 -9.06 -9.79 -6.27
N GLY A 99 -8.36 -8.82 -5.71
CA GLY A 99 -7.56 -7.88 -6.47
C GLY A 99 -6.47 -7.24 -5.63
N SER A 100 -5.55 -6.57 -6.32
CA SER A 100 -4.48 -5.80 -5.73
C SER A 100 -4.40 -4.45 -6.41
N THR A 101 -4.08 -3.41 -5.64
CA THR A 101 -3.92 -2.06 -6.15
C THR A 101 -2.69 -1.42 -5.53
N LEU A 102 -2.10 -0.51 -6.28
CA LEU A 102 -0.96 0.28 -5.84
C LEU A 102 -0.85 1.56 -6.66
N GLU A 103 -0.01 2.45 -6.20
CA GLU A 103 0.30 3.67 -6.92
C GLU A 103 1.80 3.72 -7.21
N THR A 104 2.17 4.29 -8.35
CA THR A 104 3.56 4.54 -8.71
C THR A 104 3.65 5.81 -9.53
N TYR A 105 4.83 6.38 -9.61
CA TYR A 105 5.06 7.62 -10.35
C TYR A 105 5.86 7.33 -11.62
N SER A 106 5.77 8.25 -12.59
CA SER A 106 6.47 8.10 -13.87
C SER A 106 7.99 7.98 -13.73
N PHE A 107 8.57 8.48 -12.63
CA PHE A 107 10.01 8.35 -12.37
C PHE A 107 10.37 7.10 -11.55
N GLN A 108 9.39 6.23 -11.24
CA GLN A 108 9.61 5.01 -10.46
C GLN A 108 9.55 3.75 -11.33
N ALA A 109 8.55 2.88 -11.11
CA ALA A 109 8.65 1.50 -11.58
C ALA A 109 7.39 0.99 -12.29
N ARG A 110 6.68 1.86 -13.02
CA ARG A 110 5.47 1.42 -13.75
C ARG A 110 5.71 0.19 -14.63
N PRO A 111 6.77 0.13 -15.48
CA PRO A 111 6.99 -1.06 -16.31
C PRO A 111 7.19 -2.33 -15.51
N PHE A 112 7.83 -2.23 -14.35
CA PHE A 112 8.00 -3.37 -13.45
C PHE A 112 6.65 -3.95 -13.02
N TYR A 113 5.74 -3.09 -12.59
CA TYR A 113 4.41 -3.55 -12.17
C TYR A 113 3.59 -4.09 -13.34
N GLU A 114 3.69 -3.47 -14.50
CA GLU A 114 3.01 -3.96 -15.71
C GLU A 114 3.52 -5.35 -16.10
N SER A 115 4.80 -5.62 -15.92
CA SER A 115 5.37 -6.96 -16.17
C SER A 115 4.80 -8.03 -15.24
N LEU A 116 4.27 -7.62 -14.08
CA LEU A 116 3.65 -8.52 -13.12
C LEU A 116 2.13 -8.64 -13.29
N GLY A 117 1.58 -8.02 -14.33
CA GLY A 117 0.16 -8.10 -14.65
C GLY A 117 -0.69 -6.94 -14.14
N TYR A 118 -0.07 -5.91 -13.58
CA TYR A 118 -0.80 -4.70 -13.17
C TYR A 118 -1.13 -3.85 -14.39
N GLN A 119 -2.27 -3.19 -14.35
CA GLN A 119 -2.75 -2.30 -15.40
C GLN A 119 -3.07 -0.94 -14.82
N VAL A 120 -2.72 0.13 -15.55
CA VAL A 120 -3.09 1.49 -15.17
C VAL A 120 -4.61 1.63 -15.26
N CYS A 121 -5.23 2.06 -14.16
CA CYS A 121 -6.66 2.32 -14.10
C CYS A 121 -6.98 3.79 -13.80
N GLY A 122 -5.96 4.62 -13.56
CA GLY A 122 -6.13 6.05 -13.35
C GLY A 122 -4.79 6.73 -13.32
N GLN A 123 -4.78 8.06 -13.51
CA GLN A 123 -3.56 8.84 -13.43
C GLN A 123 -3.85 10.28 -13.03
N ILE A 124 -2.86 10.92 -12.45
CA ILE A 124 -2.88 12.33 -12.10
C ILE A 124 -1.62 12.96 -12.68
N ASP A 125 -1.80 13.92 -13.57
CA ASP A 125 -0.69 14.61 -14.21
C ASP A 125 -0.13 15.70 -13.29
N ASP A 126 1.12 16.10 -13.52
CA ASP A 126 1.81 17.10 -12.70
C ASP A 126 1.84 16.78 -11.21
N TYR A 127 2.11 15.53 -10.90
CA TYR A 127 2.18 15.05 -9.52
C TYR A 127 3.40 14.15 -9.36
N PRO A 128 4.56 14.66 -8.91
CA PRO A 128 4.93 16.08 -8.79
C PRO A 128 5.12 16.76 -10.15
N PRO A 129 5.39 18.07 -10.19
CA PRO A 129 5.51 18.81 -11.45
C PRO A 129 6.44 18.13 -12.46
N GLY A 130 5.97 17.99 -13.71
CA GLY A 130 6.69 17.30 -14.77
C GLY A 130 6.58 15.79 -14.75
N HIS A 131 5.86 15.22 -13.81
CA HIS A 131 5.68 13.76 -13.66
C HIS A 131 4.21 13.40 -13.53
N THR A 132 3.92 12.12 -13.60
CA THR A 132 2.55 11.59 -13.50
C THR A 132 2.49 10.53 -12.41
N LYS A 133 1.44 10.59 -11.59
CA LYS A 133 1.12 9.55 -10.64
C LYS A 133 0.14 8.57 -11.31
N PHE A 134 0.47 7.28 -11.30
CA PHE A 134 -0.37 6.23 -11.84
C PHE A 134 -1.01 5.41 -10.74
N ILE A 135 -2.27 5.02 -10.95
CA ILE A 135 -2.98 4.07 -10.09
C ILE A 135 -3.13 2.80 -10.90
N LEU A 136 -2.67 1.68 -10.35
CA LEU A 136 -2.65 0.39 -11.03
C LEU A 136 -3.47 -0.64 -10.26
N LYS A 137 -4.00 -1.62 -10.97
CA LYS A 137 -4.73 -2.73 -10.38
C LYS A 137 -4.41 -4.05 -11.09
N LYS A 138 -4.63 -5.14 -10.37
CA LYS A 138 -4.45 -6.51 -10.89
C LYS A 138 -5.53 -7.41 -10.26
N ALA A 139 -6.16 -8.24 -11.07
CA ALA A 139 -7.06 -9.26 -10.56
C ALA A 139 -6.25 -10.40 -9.93
N LEU A 140 -6.66 -10.85 -8.75
CA LEU A 140 -6.02 -11.97 -8.05
C LEU A 140 -6.87 -13.24 -8.07
N ALA A 141 -8.11 -13.11 -8.43
CA ALA A 141 -9.04 -14.22 -8.50
C ALA A 141 -9.20 -14.71 -9.93
#